data_4f47ef703eb7033b0d6dd3ec2b10677d
#
_entry.id   4f47ef703eb7033b0d6dd3ec2b10677d
#
_cell.length_a   1.000
_cell.length_b   1.000
_cell.length_c   1.000
_cell.angle_alpha   90.00
_cell.angle_beta   90.00
_cell.angle_gamma   90.00
#
_symmetry.space_group_name_H-M   'P 1'
#
loop_
_entity.id
_entity.type
_entity.pdbx_description
1 polymer ?
#
loop_
_entity_poly.entity_id
_entity_poly.type
_entity_poly.pdbx_seq_one_letter_code
_entity_poly.pdbx_strand_id
1 'polypeptide(L)'
;MSWKKASLLGIVVALAAIVSLFLTVGDVGVTWDEPIYIETALRAMHWLGLILRGDFGRAFDPVTFGVSWGLNHEHPPLMRIVWGVGWVATRGFLPPPLTHRVGAILFSGMGLGAVAALIARERGPRIALFAAAAILTAPRALFHAHLTALDFPLAVMWTLTTLVFYRVMKTPPERRTAWTLLRRSLILGVLLGLALLTKINAVLLMPFWALWLLWHRRLWRNAVMWLLSLPVALVTLVIGWPWLWKNTLSGLFAWEEFFRVHYGIPQWFAGRLYVDNTPWWGPVTILLITTPALLLALAAWGAWRRRRADEELAWWLDLQFAGMVVVLGFFALPGTHWHDADRMLLPAFFHLAILGGEGFDALWRWLSPRLAFAGVPQRRLAETALALLLLLPGVLGVARLHPFELAYYNALAGGPRGAQRLGFETIYFASTYGHFLPDLNALPPNSKVWVMPNSYDVLYYYQINGLLRPDLVMLRPPGWGSFYDDAGVPRAEGWIDDADAALIERRQSAFNDALPNHDRLLWWADHAPEIARLARAGVLLATLHAKP
;
A
#
# COMPACT_ATOMS: atom_id res chain seq x y z
N MET A 1 -14.54 17.53 19.05
CA MET A 1 -14.62 18.65 18.09
C MET A 1 -15.96 18.60 17.32
N SER A 2 -16.52 19.76 16.81
CA SER A 2 -17.73 19.71 15.97
C SER A 2 -17.43 19.05 14.61
N TRP A 3 -18.48 18.49 13.95
CA TRP A 3 -18.31 17.89 12.62
C TRP A 3 -17.79 18.87 11.58
N LYS A 4 -18.31 20.10 11.54
CA LYS A 4 -17.83 21.13 10.60
C LYS A 4 -16.32 21.37 10.72
N LYS A 5 -15.81 21.51 11.94
CA LYS A 5 -14.37 21.72 12.19
C LYS A 5 -13.55 20.46 11.85
N ALA A 6 -14.06 19.26 12.14
CA ALA A 6 -13.38 18.01 11.83
C ALA A 6 -13.30 17.78 10.32
N SER A 7 -14.39 18.04 9.59
CA SER A 7 -14.40 17.94 8.12
C SER A 7 -13.45 18.95 7.48
N LEU A 8 -13.43 20.20 7.97
CA LEU A 8 -12.48 21.19 7.45
C LEU A 8 -11.03 20.76 7.66
N LEU A 9 -10.68 20.22 8.84
CA LEU A 9 -9.36 19.66 9.09
C LEU A 9 -9.05 18.51 8.13
N GLY A 10 -10.02 17.61 7.91
CA GLY A 10 -9.87 16.51 6.95
C GLY A 10 -9.62 17.01 5.53
N ILE A 11 -10.33 18.05 5.08
CA ILE A 11 -10.10 18.66 3.76
C ILE A 11 -8.68 19.25 3.67
N VAL A 12 -8.20 19.95 4.70
CA VAL A 12 -6.83 20.49 4.71
C VAL A 12 -5.79 19.36 4.64
N VAL A 13 -5.98 18.27 5.40
CA VAL A 13 -5.11 17.10 5.35
C VAL A 13 -5.16 16.44 3.96
N ALA A 14 -6.36 16.28 3.38
CA ALA A 14 -6.52 15.72 2.04
C ALA A 14 -5.76 16.54 0.99
N LEU A 15 -5.95 17.84 0.98
CA LEU A 15 -5.27 18.74 0.04
C LEU A 15 -3.75 18.72 0.22
N ALA A 16 -3.26 18.76 1.47
CA ALA A 16 -1.82 18.66 1.75
C ALA A 16 -1.23 17.33 1.27
N ALA A 17 -1.94 16.21 1.49
CA ALA A 17 -1.51 14.90 1.01
C ALA A 17 -1.51 14.83 -0.52
N ILE A 18 -2.59 15.26 -1.18
CA ILE A 18 -2.70 15.28 -2.65
C ILE A 18 -1.57 16.12 -3.25
N VAL A 19 -1.34 17.33 -2.74
CA VAL A 19 -0.28 18.22 -3.25
C VAL A 19 1.09 17.58 -3.05
N SER A 20 1.40 17.03 -1.87
CA SER A 20 2.70 16.40 -1.61
C SER A 20 2.96 15.21 -2.54
N LEU A 21 1.94 14.37 -2.77
CA LEU A 21 2.04 13.23 -3.67
C LEU A 21 2.19 13.66 -5.13
N PHE A 22 1.46 14.67 -5.60
CA PHE A 22 1.63 15.19 -6.96
C PHE A 22 3.00 15.82 -7.22
N LEU A 23 3.60 16.46 -6.21
CA LEU A 23 4.92 17.08 -6.34
C LEU A 23 6.07 16.06 -6.47
N THR A 24 5.85 14.82 -6.05
CA THR A 24 6.90 13.79 -5.96
C THR A 24 6.64 12.56 -6.85
N VAL A 25 5.43 12.40 -7.41
CA VAL A 25 5.05 11.20 -8.18
C VAL A 25 5.83 11.05 -9.49
N GLY A 26 6.29 12.15 -10.08
CA GLY A 26 7.03 12.14 -11.36
C GLY A 26 8.37 11.41 -11.29
N ASP A 27 8.98 11.38 -10.11
CA ASP A 27 10.29 10.76 -9.86
C ASP A 27 10.18 9.26 -9.59
N VAL A 28 8.98 8.79 -9.15
CA VAL A 28 8.76 7.39 -8.76
C VAL A 28 8.59 6.51 -9.98
N GLY A 29 9.49 5.54 -10.18
CA GLY A 29 9.41 4.54 -11.25
C GLY A 29 8.14 3.67 -11.16
N VAL A 30 7.74 3.08 -12.28
CA VAL A 30 6.64 2.09 -12.31
C VAL A 30 7.12 0.81 -11.64
N THR A 31 6.26 0.25 -10.77
CA THR A 31 6.58 -0.92 -9.96
C THR A 31 5.99 -2.20 -10.56
N TRP A 32 6.42 -3.36 -10.04
CA TRP A 32 6.06 -4.69 -10.56
C TRP A 32 4.56 -4.88 -10.83
N ASP A 33 3.71 -4.52 -9.86
CA ASP A 33 2.26 -4.78 -9.95
C ASP A 33 1.51 -3.71 -10.78
N GLU A 34 2.08 -2.50 -10.97
CA GLU A 34 1.35 -1.41 -11.60
C GLU A 34 0.92 -1.69 -13.04
N PRO A 35 1.73 -2.32 -13.93
CA PRO A 35 1.31 -2.60 -15.29
C PRO A 35 0.01 -3.38 -15.39
N ILE A 36 -0.15 -4.48 -14.62
CA ILE A 36 -1.37 -5.29 -14.64
C ILE A 36 -2.57 -4.55 -14.03
N TYR A 37 -2.36 -3.77 -12.97
CA TYR A 37 -3.43 -2.97 -12.37
C TYR A 37 -3.90 -1.84 -13.30
N ILE A 38 -2.98 -1.18 -14.01
CA ILE A 38 -3.29 -0.17 -15.02
C ILE A 38 -4.08 -0.81 -16.16
N GLU A 39 -3.61 -1.91 -16.72
CA GLU A 39 -4.28 -2.60 -17.82
C GLU A 39 -5.72 -3.01 -17.42
N THR A 40 -5.89 -3.58 -16.23
CA THR A 40 -7.23 -3.95 -15.74
C THR A 40 -8.13 -2.74 -15.50
N ALA A 41 -7.58 -1.59 -15.12
CA ALA A 41 -8.32 -0.33 -15.00
C ALA A 41 -8.79 0.18 -16.37
N LEU A 42 -7.93 0.13 -17.39
CA LEU A 42 -8.28 0.53 -18.76
C LEU A 42 -9.38 -0.35 -19.34
N ARG A 43 -9.29 -1.68 -19.15
CA ARG A 43 -10.32 -2.64 -19.57
C ARG A 43 -11.65 -2.38 -18.88
N ALA A 44 -11.63 -2.10 -17.57
CA ALA A 44 -12.85 -1.75 -16.83
C ALA A 44 -13.48 -0.45 -17.36
N MET A 45 -12.68 0.57 -17.72
CA MET A 45 -13.18 1.81 -18.30
C MET A 45 -13.76 1.61 -19.70
N HIS A 46 -13.17 0.73 -20.51
CA HIS A 46 -13.74 0.34 -21.81
C HIS A 46 -15.15 -0.25 -21.61
N TRP A 47 -15.28 -1.21 -20.70
CA TRP A 47 -16.57 -1.84 -20.38
C TRP A 47 -17.61 -0.85 -19.85
N LEU A 48 -17.24 -0.01 -18.91
CA LEU A 48 -18.11 1.06 -18.40
C LEU A 48 -18.52 2.02 -19.51
N GLY A 49 -17.63 2.31 -20.45
CA GLY A 49 -17.94 3.12 -21.63
C GLY A 49 -19.01 2.49 -22.54
N LEU A 50 -19.06 1.16 -22.67
CA LEU A 50 -20.13 0.46 -23.38
C LEU A 50 -21.47 0.61 -22.64
N ILE A 51 -21.47 0.39 -21.32
CA ILE A 51 -22.67 0.57 -20.45
C ILE A 51 -23.22 1.99 -20.56
N LEU A 52 -22.36 3.02 -20.45
CA LEU A 52 -22.77 4.43 -20.50
C LEU A 52 -23.35 4.85 -21.87
N ARG A 53 -22.95 4.17 -22.95
CA ARG A 53 -23.50 4.36 -24.29
C ARG A 53 -24.77 3.55 -24.56
N GLY A 54 -25.21 2.73 -23.59
CA GLY A 54 -26.36 1.83 -23.76
C GLY A 54 -26.10 0.60 -24.62
N ASP A 55 -24.83 0.31 -24.93
CA ASP A 55 -24.42 -0.86 -25.71
C ASP A 55 -24.31 -2.11 -24.81
N PHE A 56 -25.43 -2.48 -24.20
CA PHE A 56 -25.51 -3.63 -23.28
C PHE A 56 -25.24 -4.94 -23.99
N GLY A 57 -25.61 -5.07 -25.29
CA GLY A 57 -25.35 -6.27 -26.07
C GLY A 57 -23.86 -6.60 -26.13
N ARG A 58 -23.01 -5.60 -26.42
CA ARG A 58 -21.55 -5.77 -26.43
C ARG A 58 -20.97 -5.85 -25.03
N ALA A 59 -21.47 -5.07 -24.08
CA ALA A 59 -20.95 -5.08 -22.72
C ALA A 59 -21.10 -6.45 -22.05
N PHE A 60 -22.20 -7.17 -22.31
CA PHE A 60 -22.48 -8.48 -21.73
C PHE A 60 -22.19 -9.66 -22.68
N ASP A 61 -21.65 -9.41 -23.86
CA ASP A 61 -21.08 -10.44 -24.71
C ASP A 61 -20.01 -11.23 -23.93
N PRO A 62 -20.00 -12.59 -23.99
CA PRO A 62 -19.08 -13.40 -23.18
C PRO A 62 -17.61 -13.06 -23.37
N VAL A 63 -17.16 -12.75 -24.59
CA VAL A 63 -15.76 -12.42 -24.90
C VAL A 63 -15.42 -11.04 -24.32
N THR A 64 -16.22 -10.01 -24.63
CA THR A 64 -16.02 -8.65 -24.14
C THR A 64 -16.03 -8.59 -22.62
N PHE A 65 -16.96 -9.29 -21.97
CA PHE A 65 -17.05 -9.39 -20.53
C PHE A 65 -15.84 -10.11 -19.92
N GLY A 66 -15.42 -11.23 -20.54
CA GLY A 66 -14.25 -12.00 -20.12
C GLY A 66 -12.96 -11.18 -20.22
N VAL A 67 -12.75 -10.48 -21.32
CA VAL A 67 -11.59 -9.57 -21.49
C VAL A 67 -11.61 -8.44 -20.45
N SER A 68 -12.76 -7.89 -20.14
CA SER A 68 -12.88 -6.73 -19.24
C SER A 68 -12.68 -7.08 -17.76
N TRP A 69 -13.10 -8.29 -17.34
CA TRP A 69 -13.13 -8.66 -15.91
C TRP A 69 -12.34 -9.93 -15.57
N GLY A 70 -11.86 -10.68 -16.55
CA GLY A 70 -11.14 -11.94 -16.34
C GLY A 70 -9.67 -11.77 -15.98
N LEU A 71 -9.00 -10.73 -16.51
CA LEU A 71 -7.61 -10.47 -16.16
C LEU A 71 -7.50 -10.04 -14.69
N ASN A 72 -6.62 -10.71 -13.93
CA ASN A 72 -6.37 -10.41 -12.51
C ASN A 72 -7.67 -10.37 -11.68
N HIS A 73 -8.61 -11.29 -12.00
CA HIS A 73 -9.96 -11.33 -11.43
C HIS A 73 -9.98 -11.64 -9.92
N GLU A 74 -8.93 -12.24 -9.40
CA GLU A 74 -8.71 -12.54 -8.00
C GLU A 74 -8.60 -11.28 -7.13
N HIS A 75 -8.28 -10.13 -7.73
CA HIS A 75 -8.28 -8.84 -7.03
C HIS A 75 -9.60 -8.10 -7.28
N PRO A 76 -10.30 -7.70 -6.20
CA PRO A 76 -11.58 -6.98 -6.30
C PRO A 76 -11.44 -5.62 -7.00
N PRO A 77 -12.51 -5.12 -7.68
CA PRO A 77 -12.37 -4.09 -8.70
C PRO A 77 -12.49 -2.63 -8.24
N LEU A 78 -12.71 -2.32 -6.94
CA LEU A 78 -12.94 -0.93 -6.52
C LEU A 78 -11.82 -0.01 -7.02
N MET A 79 -10.58 -0.42 -6.82
CA MET A 79 -9.45 0.43 -7.20
C MET A 79 -9.26 0.51 -8.70
N ARG A 80 -9.57 -0.54 -9.47
CA ARG A 80 -9.57 -0.47 -10.95
C ARG A 80 -10.47 0.64 -11.47
N ILE A 81 -11.66 0.79 -10.86
CA ILE A 81 -12.62 1.85 -11.22
C ILE A 81 -12.05 3.22 -10.82
N VAL A 82 -11.52 3.37 -9.60
CA VAL A 82 -10.94 4.62 -9.11
C VAL A 82 -9.77 5.08 -9.98
N TRP A 83 -8.84 4.16 -10.29
CA TRP A 83 -7.68 4.46 -11.15
C TRP A 83 -8.11 4.78 -12.59
N GLY A 84 -9.03 4.00 -13.13
CA GLY A 84 -9.56 4.20 -14.47
C GLY A 84 -10.29 5.54 -14.64
N VAL A 85 -11.10 5.95 -13.65
CA VAL A 85 -11.74 7.28 -13.65
C VAL A 85 -10.70 8.39 -13.62
N GLY A 86 -9.66 8.27 -12.80
CA GLY A 86 -8.55 9.22 -12.78
C GLY A 86 -7.86 9.34 -14.13
N TRP A 87 -7.58 8.20 -14.78
CA TRP A 87 -7.01 8.17 -16.12
C TRP A 87 -7.91 8.80 -17.17
N VAL A 88 -9.20 8.44 -17.22
CA VAL A 88 -10.15 9.04 -18.19
C VAL A 88 -10.20 10.54 -18.05
N ALA A 89 -10.19 11.06 -16.82
CA ALA A 89 -10.25 12.49 -16.54
C ALA A 89 -8.99 13.25 -16.96
N THR A 90 -7.82 12.59 -17.06
CA THR A 90 -6.53 13.28 -17.18
C THR A 90 -5.68 12.89 -18.39
N ARG A 91 -6.01 11.81 -19.09
CA ARG A 91 -5.23 11.28 -20.23
C ARG A 91 -5.03 12.24 -21.40
N GLY A 92 -5.87 13.28 -21.49
CA GLY A 92 -5.79 14.31 -22.55
C GLY A 92 -4.75 15.40 -22.30
N PHE A 93 -4.21 15.49 -21.06
CA PHE A 93 -3.29 16.57 -20.69
C PHE A 93 -2.17 16.17 -19.71
N LEU A 94 -2.21 14.97 -19.12
CA LEU A 94 -1.13 14.45 -18.30
C LEU A 94 -0.45 13.25 -18.98
N PRO A 95 0.90 13.20 -18.98
CA PRO A 95 1.64 12.08 -19.54
C PRO A 95 1.61 10.85 -18.62
N PRO A 96 1.82 9.61 -19.15
CA PRO A 96 2.17 8.44 -18.35
C PRO A 96 3.55 8.62 -17.66
N PRO A 97 3.77 8.05 -16.46
CA PRO A 97 2.81 7.27 -15.64
C PRO A 97 1.86 8.14 -14.81
N LEU A 98 2.02 9.48 -14.82
CA LEU A 98 1.26 10.38 -13.95
C LEU A 98 -0.26 10.22 -14.13
N THR A 99 -0.76 10.21 -15.38
CA THR A 99 -2.20 10.05 -15.65
C THR A 99 -2.78 8.76 -15.05
N HIS A 100 -2.01 7.67 -15.01
CA HIS A 100 -2.44 6.40 -14.43
C HIS A 100 -2.48 6.42 -12.89
N ARG A 101 -1.71 7.31 -12.25
CA ARG A 101 -1.61 7.43 -10.78
C ARG A 101 -2.54 8.47 -10.17
N VAL A 102 -3.19 9.34 -10.98
CA VAL A 102 -4.11 10.39 -10.47
C VAL A 102 -5.18 9.81 -9.56
N GLY A 103 -5.84 8.73 -9.97
CA GLY A 103 -6.87 8.06 -9.17
C GLY A 103 -6.32 7.56 -7.82
N ALA A 104 -5.13 6.99 -7.81
CA ALA A 104 -4.46 6.51 -6.58
C ALA A 104 -4.13 7.68 -5.63
N ILE A 105 -3.55 8.76 -6.15
CA ILE A 105 -3.19 9.96 -5.37
C ILE A 105 -4.43 10.61 -4.76
N LEU A 106 -5.48 10.80 -5.55
CA LEU A 106 -6.73 11.39 -5.06
C LEU A 106 -7.37 10.51 -3.99
N PHE A 107 -7.44 9.20 -4.21
CA PHE A 107 -7.98 8.27 -3.22
C PHE A 107 -7.16 8.26 -1.93
N SER A 108 -5.84 8.19 -2.04
CA SER A 108 -4.92 8.20 -0.89
C SER A 108 -5.07 9.49 -0.06
N GLY A 109 -5.07 10.64 -0.72
CA GLY A 109 -5.19 11.93 -0.02
C GLY A 109 -6.57 12.16 0.58
N MET A 110 -7.66 11.94 -0.17
CA MET A 110 -9.03 12.07 0.34
C MET A 110 -9.30 11.08 1.48
N GLY A 111 -8.83 9.85 1.33
CA GLY A 111 -8.99 8.82 2.34
C GLY A 111 -8.23 9.15 3.63
N LEU A 112 -6.99 9.63 3.52
CA LEU A 112 -6.22 10.10 4.69
C LEU A 112 -6.90 11.29 5.36
N GLY A 113 -7.47 12.22 4.58
CA GLY A 113 -8.25 13.33 5.10
C GLY A 113 -9.52 12.86 5.85
N ALA A 114 -10.25 11.86 5.33
CA ALA A 114 -11.41 11.28 5.99
C ALA A 114 -11.02 10.58 7.31
N VAL A 115 -9.93 9.82 7.31
CA VAL A 115 -9.35 9.21 8.53
C VAL A 115 -9.00 10.29 9.55
N ALA A 116 -8.30 11.34 9.14
CA ALA A 116 -7.94 12.46 10.01
C ALA A 116 -9.16 13.18 10.58
N ALA A 117 -10.22 13.40 9.79
CA ALA A 117 -11.48 13.98 10.25
C ALA A 117 -12.14 13.13 11.35
N LEU A 118 -12.17 11.81 11.19
CA LEU A 118 -12.73 10.90 12.19
C LEU A 118 -11.88 10.89 13.47
N ILE A 119 -10.56 10.81 13.37
CA ILE A 119 -9.66 10.89 14.53
C ILE A 119 -9.86 12.24 15.24
N ALA A 120 -9.90 13.35 14.48
CA ALA A 120 -10.10 14.67 15.05
C ALA A 120 -11.45 14.80 15.78
N ARG A 121 -12.47 14.13 15.26
CA ARG A 121 -13.81 14.10 15.89
C ARG A 121 -13.81 13.33 17.20
N GLU A 122 -13.11 12.21 17.29
CA GLU A 122 -13.08 11.35 18.46
C GLU A 122 -12.03 11.80 19.50
N ARG A 123 -10.84 12.17 19.06
CA ARG A 123 -9.67 12.40 19.91
C ARG A 123 -9.08 13.80 19.86
N GLY A 124 -9.53 14.61 18.90
CA GLY A 124 -9.07 16.00 18.76
C GLY A 124 -8.05 16.20 17.64
N PRO A 125 -7.83 17.48 17.27
CA PRO A 125 -7.04 17.83 16.09
C PRO A 125 -5.55 17.50 16.21
N ARG A 126 -4.97 17.58 17.41
CA ARG A 126 -3.54 17.30 17.64
C ARG A 126 -3.18 15.87 17.25
N ILE A 127 -3.94 14.90 17.73
CA ILE A 127 -3.73 13.48 17.45
C ILE A 127 -3.92 13.21 15.95
N ALA A 128 -4.97 13.78 15.35
CA ALA A 128 -5.29 13.61 13.94
C ALA A 128 -4.18 14.16 13.02
N LEU A 129 -3.72 15.38 13.28
CA LEU A 129 -2.68 16.02 12.48
C LEU A 129 -1.33 15.30 12.62
N PHE A 130 -0.96 14.91 13.84
CA PHE A 130 0.29 14.17 14.05
C PHE A 130 0.26 12.80 13.37
N ALA A 131 -0.83 12.04 13.50
CA ALA A 131 -0.97 10.73 12.86
C ALA A 131 -0.93 10.84 11.33
N ALA A 132 -1.65 11.80 10.73
CA ALA A 132 -1.63 12.03 9.29
C ALA A 132 -0.23 12.46 8.80
N ALA A 133 0.43 13.37 9.51
CA ALA A 133 1.79 13.79 9.20
C ALA A 133 2.79 12.62 9.35
N ALA A 134 2.65 11.77 10.37
CA ALA A 134 3.47 10.60 10.57
C ALA A 134 3.34 9.59 9.40
N ILE A 135 2.13 9.41 8.85
CA ILE A 135 1.91 8.56 7.68
C ILE A 135 2.59 9.16 6.43
N LEU A 136 2.43 10.45 6.19
CA LEU A 136 2.98 11.14 5.02
C LEU A 136 4.51 11.34 5.08
N THR A 137 5.10 11.32 6.27
CA THR A 137 6.56 11.47 6.45
C THR A 137 7.27 10.14 6.69
N ALA A 138 6.54 9.03 6.83
CA ALA A 138 7.13 7.71 6.85
C ALA A 138 7.52 7.28 5.43
N PRO A 139 8.82 7.07 5.11
CA PRO A 139 9.27 6.95 3.73
C PRO A 139 8.53 5.85 2.95
N ARG A 140 8.45 4.64 3.47
CA ARG A 140 7.80 3.53 2.77
C ARG A 140 6.30 3.73 2.59
N ALA A 141 5.60 4.28 3.60
CA ALA A 141 4.18 4.57 3.48
C ALA A 141 3.91 5.65 2.41
N LEU A 142 4.76 6.70 2.36
CA LEU A 142 4.71 7.72 1.33
C LEU A 142 4.91 7.11 -0.06
N PHE A 143 5.90 6.24 -0.24
CA PHE A 143 6.12 5.53 -1.51
C PHE A 143 4.86 4.79 -1.97
N HIS A 144 4.29 3.95 -1.10
CA HIS A 144 3.08 3.19 -1.43
C HIS A 144 1.85 4.08 -1.70
N ALA A 145 1.80 5.30 -1.17
CA ALA A 145 0.69 6.23 -1.42
C ALA A 145 0.66 6.78 -2.87
N HIS A 146 1.79 6.73 -3.60
CA HIS A 146 1.88 7.15 -5.00
C HIS A 146 1.34 6.09 -5.98
N LEU A 147 1.41 4.80 -5.62
CA LEU A 147 1.31 3.70 -6.55
C LEU A 147 -0.14 3.38 -6.94
N THR A 148 -0.29 2.95 -8.19
CA THR A 148 -1.48 2.24 -8.65
C THR A 148 -1.41 0.80 -8.12
N ALA A 149 -1.52 0.65 -6.78
CA ALA A 149 -1.42 -0.61 -6.05
C ALA A 149 -2.42 -0.65 -4.90
N LEU A 150 -2.71 -1.85 -4.38
CA LEU A 150 -3.85 -2.07 -3.47
C LEU A 150 -3.53 -1.84 -1.99
N ASP A 151 -2.25 -1.80 -1.60
CA ASP A 151 -1.85 -1.89 -0.20
C ASP A 151 -2.13 -0.61 0.61
N PHE A 152 -1.80 0.56 0.07
CA PHE A 152 -2.13 1.82 0.72
C PHE A 152 -3.64 2.11 0.71
N PRO A 153 -4.38 1.92 -0.40
CA PRO A 153 -5.84 1.98 -0.39
C PRO A 153 -6.49 1.05 0.64
N LEU A 154 -5.98 -0.18 0.81
CA LEU A 154 -6.45 -1.08 1.85
C LEU A 154 -6.25 -0.48 3.24
N ALA A 155 -5.06 0.05 3.55
CA ALA A 155 -4.78 0.66 4.85
C ALA A 155 -5.71 1.84 5.16
N VAL A 156 -6.02 2.66 4.16
CA VAL A 156 -7.02 3.73 4.25
C VAL A 156 -8.40 3.17 4.55
N MET A 157 -8.90 2.21 3.74
CA MET A 157 -10.24 1.64 3.91
C MET A 157 -10.36 0.85 5.21
N TRP A 158 -9.34 0.10 5.58
CA TRP A 158 -9.25 -0.61 6.86
C TRP A 158 -9.43 0.35 8.04
N THR A 159 -8.65 1.42 8.07
CA THR A 159 -8.67 2.38 9.17
C THR A 159 -9.98 3.17 9.18
N LEU A 160 -10.44 3.66 8.04
CA LEU A 160 -11.70 4.39 7.90
C LEU A 160 -12.88 3.55 8.41
N THR A 161 -12.98 2.30 7.95
CA THR A 161 -14.06 1.38 8.32
C THR A 161 -14.00 1.03 9.82
N THR A 162 -12.79 0.83 10.37
CA THR A 162 -12.57 0.59 11.81
C THR A 162 -13.01 1.79 12.67
N LEU A 163 -12.69 3.01 12.25
CA LEU A 163 -13.10 4.21 12.97
C LEU A 163 -14.63 4.41 12.93
N VAL A 164 -15.28 4.07 11.82
CA VAL A 164 -16.74 4.07 11.72
C VAL A 164 -17.34 2.96 12.58
N PHE A 165 -16.76 1.75 12.58
CA PHE A 165 -17.15 0.66 13.50
C PHE A 165 -17.11 1.13 14.96
N TYR A 166 -16.00 1.73 15.41
CA TYR A 166 -15.87 2.27 16.75
C TYR A 166 -17.02 3.22 17.11
N ARG A 167 -17.35 4.15 16.21
CA ARG A 167 -18.47 5.10 16.40
C ARG A 167 -19.82 4.40 16.49
N VAL A 168 -20.03 3.37 15.69
CA VAL A 168 -21.26 2.55 15.73
C VAL A 168 -21.36 1.84 17.06
N MET A 169 -20.27 1.26 17.55
CA MET A 169 -20.23 0.55 18.84
C MET A 169 -20.42 1.47 20.05
N LYS A 170 -20.11 2.75 19.95
CA LYS A 170 -20.37 3.76 20.98
C LYS A 170 -21.78 4.35 20.96
N THR A 171 -22.73 3.76 20.24
CA THR A 171 -24.11 4.25 20.22
C THR A 171 -24.73 4.19 21.61
N PRO A 172 -25.10 5.34 22.22
CA PRO A 172 -25.70 5.34 23.54
C PRO A 172 -27.11 4.74 23.49
N PRO A 173 -27.59 4.13 24.59
CA PRO A 173 -28.88 3.44 24.65
C PRO A 173 -30.06 4.27 24.17
N GLU A 174 -30.09 5.55 24.51
CA GLU A 174 -31.17 6.50 24.20
C GLU A 174 -31.32 6.75 22.67
N ARG A 175 -30.28 6.46 21.91
CA ARG A 175 -30.26 6.63 20.44
C ARG A 175 -30.45 5.31 19.68
N ARG A 176 -30.81 4.21 20.34
CA ARG A 176 -31.02 2.89 19.69
C ARG A 176 -32.44 2.75 19.13
N THR A 177 -32.85 3.64 18.25
CA THR A 177 -34.09 3.50 17.49
C THR A 177 -33.90 2.54 16.31
N ALA A 178 -34.98 1.95 15.79
CA ALA A 178 -34.93 1.09 14.60
C ALA A 178 -34.24 1.79 13.42
N TRP A 179 -34.54 3.08 13.21
CA TRP A 179 -33.90 3.90 12.18
C TRP A 179 -32.40 4.06 12.39
N THR A 180 -31.96 4.28 13.62
CA THR A 180 -30.53 4.40 13.94
C THR A 180 -29.81 3.07 13.73
N LEU A 181 -30.40 1.95 14.14
CA LEU A 181 -29.87 0.61 13.89
C LEU A 181 -29.71 0.36 12.41
N LEU A 182 -30.77 0.55 11.62
CA LEU A 182 -30.74 0.36 10.18
C LEU A 182 -29.68 1.23 9.51
N ARG A 183 -29.72 2.55 9.71
CA ARG A 183 -28.80 3.50 9.07
C ARG A 183 -27.34 3.19 9.39
N ARG A 184 -27.01 2.88 10.64
CA ARG A 184 -25.63 2.60 11.06
C ARG A 184 -25.14 1.26 10.55
N SER A 185 -26.00 0.25 10.51
CA SER A 185 -25.70 -1.04 9.90
C SER A 185 -25.45 -0.91 8.40
N LEU A 186 -26.27 -0.13 7.69
CA LEU A 186 -26.09 0.15 6.26
C LEU A 186 -24.76 0.85 5.99
N ILE A 187 -24.45 1.93 6.72
CA ILE A 187 -23.18 2.67 6.54
C ILE A 187 -21.99 1.76 6.80
N LEU A 188 -21.99 1.02 7.90
CA LEU A 188 -20.90 0.12 8.26
C LEU A 188 -20.75 -1.02 7.23
N GLY A 189 -21.87 -1.60 6.78
CA GLY A 189 -21.90 -2.68 5.80
C GLY A 189 -21.40 -2.25 4.43
N VAL A 190 -21.82 -1.09 3.95
CA VAL A 190 -21.30 -0.53 2.68
C VAL A 190 -19.80 -0.26 2.79
N LEU A 191 -19.32 0.33 3.88
CA LEU A 191 -17.88 0.58 4.07
C LEU A 191 -17.07 -0.72 4.17
N LEU A 192 -17.58 -1.73 4.88
CA LEU A 192 -16.95 -3.05 4.94
C LEU A 192 -16.92 -3.72 3.56
N GLY A 193 -18.03 -3.65 2.80
CA GLY A 193 -18.09 -4.16 1.44
C GLY A 193 -17.11 -3.44 0.50
N LEU A 194 -16.98 -2.12 0.62
CA LEU A 194 -15.98 -1.35 -0.14
C LEU A 194 -14.54 -1.69 0.27
N ALA A 195 -14.29 -1.95 1.56
CA ALA A 195 -12.99 -2.43 2.02
C ALA A 195 -12.66 -3.81 1.43
N LEU A 196 -13.62 -4.74 1.40
CA LEU A 196 -13.49 -6.05 0.73
C LEU A 196 -13.29 -5.88 -0.79
N LEU A 197 -13.97 -4.93 -1.42
CA LEU A 197 -13.79 -4.57 -2.83
C LEU A 197 -12.43 -3.92 -3.12
N THR A 198 -11.69 -3.50 -2.10
CA THR A 198 -10.33 -2.99 -2.25
C THR A 198 -9.32 -4.15 -2.28
N LYS A 199 -9.33 -5.01 -1.27
CA LYS A 199 -8.41 -6.17 -1.18
C LYS A 199 -8.98 -7.22 -0.21
N ILE A 200 -8.76 -8.51 -0.49
CA ILE A 200 -9.26 -9.62 0.35
C ILE A 200 -8.85 -9.51 1.82
N ASN A 201 -7.67 -9.00 2.10
CA ASN A 201 -7.16 -8.86 3.48
C ASN A 201 -8.13 -8.07 4.38
N ALA A 202 -9.05 -7.28 3.82
CA ALA A 202 -10.11 -6.61 4.59
C ALA A 202 -11.04 -7.61 5.31
N VAL A 203 -11.06 -8.88 4.93
CA VAL A 203 -11.80 -9.94 5.65
C VAL A 203 -11.38 -10.03 7.12
N LEU A 204 -10.13 -9.73 7.43
CA LEU A 204 -9.59 -9.73 8.79
C LEU A 204 -10.21 -8.64 9.69
N LEU A 205 -10.93 -7.67 9.15
CA LEU A 205 -11.73 -6.72 9.94
C LEU A 205 -12.80 -7.44 10.77
N MET A 206 -13.36 -8.52 10.25
CA MET A 206 -14.42 -9.26 10.95
C MET A 206 -13.92 -9.95 12.23
N PRO A 207 -12.90 -10.83 12.22
CA PRO A 207 -12.36 -11.42 13.44
C PRO A 207 -11.71 -10.36 14.35
N PHE A 208 -11.07 -9.32 13.81
CA PHE A 208 -10.53 -8.21 14.59
C PHE A 208 -11.61 -7.55 15.44
N TRP A 209 -12.74 -7.16 14.85
CA TRP A 209 -13.84 -6.51 15.58
C TRP A 209 -14.55 -7.46 16.54
N ALA A 210 -14.68 -8.74 16.18
CA ALA A 210 -15.22 -9.76 17.09
C ALA A 210 -14.36 -9.89 18.35
N LEU A 211 -13.03 -10.01 18.20
CA LEU A 211 -12.09 -10.08 19.33
C LEU A 211 -12.15 -8.83 20.22
N TRP A 212 -12.20 -7.66 19.60
CA TRP A 212 -12.32 -6.41 20.35
C TRP A 212 -13.65 -6.32 21.13
N LEU A 213 -14.77 -6.74 20.53
CA LEU A 213 -16.08 -6.79 21.19
C LEU A 213 -16.10 -7.83 22.33
N LEU A 214 -15.47 -8.98 22.16
CA LEU A 214 -15.33 -9.99 23.21
C LEU A 214 -14.59 -9.44 24.44
N TRP A 215 -13.61 -8.58 24.20
CA TRP A 215 -12.89 -7.87 25.27
C TRP A 215 -13.74 -6.79 25.94
N HIS A 216 -14.60 -6.08 25.17
CA HIS A 216 -15.43 -4.98 25.65
C HIS A 216 -16.91 -5.33 25.71
N ARG A 217 -17.28 -6.27 26.58
CA ARG A 217 -18.63 -6.86 26.69
C ARG A 217 -19.76 -5.84 26.93
N ARG A 218 -19.46 -4.67 27.50
CA ARG A 218 -20.44 -3.58 27.67
C ARG A 218 -20.99 -3.05 26.34
N LEU A 219 -20.24 -3.22 25.25
CA LEU A 219 -20.62 -2.79 23.91
C LEU A 219 -21.45 -3.84 23.14
N TRP A 220 -21.64 -5.04 23.67
CA TRP A 220 -22.32 -6.15 22.98
C TRP A 220 -23.74 -5.82 22.53
N ARG A 221 -24.46 -4.98 23.28
CA ARG A 221 -25.80 -4.53 22.84
C ARG A 221 -25.78 -3.81 21.50
N ASN A 222 -24.65 -3.27 21.09
CA ASN A 222 -24.47 -2.61 19.81
C ASN A 222 -23.91 -3.55 18.72
N ALA A 223 -23.45 -4.77 19.09
CA ALA A 223 -22.96 -5.78 18.15
C ALA A 223 -24.01 -6.19 17.11
N VAL A 224 -25.30 -6.05 17.44
CA VAL A 224 -26.40 -6.24 16.46
C VAL A 224 -26.23 -5.38 15.22
N MET A 225 -25.73 -4.14 15.34
CA MET A 225 -25.49 -3.28 14.19
C MET A 225 -24.33 -3.79 13.32
N TRP A 226 -23.30 -4.36 13.94
CA TRP A 226 -22.23 -5.04 13.22
C TRP A 226 -22.74 -6.31 12.53
N LEU A 227 -23.48 -7.17 13.22
CA LEU A 227 -24.05 -8.40 12.63
C LEU A 227 -24.98 -8.06 11.43
N LEU A 228 -25.84 -7.06 11.56
CA LEU A 228 -26.69 -6.58 10.47
C LEU A 228 -25.89 -5.92 9.32
N SER A 229 -24.68 -5.47 9.55
CA SER A 229 -23.82 -4.92 8.49
C SER A 229 -23.21 -6.01 7.60
N LEU A 230 -23.10 -7.25 8.06
CA LEU A 230 -22.44 -8.33 7.30
C LEU A 230 -23.19 -8.68 5.98
N PRO A 231 -24.52 -8.92 5.99
CA PRO A 231 -25.23 -9.12 4.73
C PRO A 231 -25.18 -7.91 3.79
N VAL A 232 -25.17 -6.69 4.33
CA VAL A 232 -25.01 -5.48 3.52
C VAL A 232 -23.63 -5.44 2.87
N ALA A 233 -22.58 -5.82 3.61
CA ALA A 233 -21.22 -5.92 3.05
C ALA A 233 -21.13 -6.95 1.93
N LEU A 234 -21.76 -8.12 2.10
CA LEU A 234 -21.81 -9.15 1.07
C LEU A 234 -22.55 -8.67 -0.19
N VAL A 235 -23.70 -8.02 -0.02
CA VAL A 235 -24.45 -7.43 -1.15
C VAL A 235 -23.62 -6.36 -1.85
N THR A 236 -22.92 -5.50 -1.10
CA THR A 236 -22.04 -4.47 -1.66
C THR A 236 -20.89 -5.11 -2.45
N LEU A 237 -20.27 -6.17 -1.91
CA LEU A 237 -19.21 -6.93 -2.57
C LEU A 237 -19.68 -7.51 -3.89
N VAL A 238 -20.83 -8.21 -3.90
CA VAL A 238 -21.36 -8.88 -5.10
C VAL A 238 -21.77 -7.84 -6.16
N ILE A 239 -22.51 -6.80 -5.77
CA ILE A 239 -22.92 -5.74 -6.71
C ILE A 239 -21.70 -5.02 -7.31
N GLY A 240 -20.69 -4.73 -6.47
CA GLY A 240 -19.50 -4.00 -6.90
C GLY A 240 -18.50 -4.83 -7.71
N TRP A 241 -18.69 -6.13 -7.85
CA TRP A 241 -17.73 -7.02 -8.51
C TRP A 241 -18.35 -7.81 -9.68
N PRO A 242 -18.32 -7.27 -10.90
CA PRO A 242 -18.96 -7.89 -12.07
C PRO A 242 -18.52 -9.33 -12.34
N TRP A 243 -17.27 -9.68 -12.08
CA TRP A 243 -16.79 -11.05 -12.25
C TRP A 243 -17.62 -12.09 -11.46
N LEU A 244 -18.15 -11.73 -10.29
CA LEU A 244 -19.00 -12.59 -9.47
C LEU A 244 -20.43 -12.74 -10.03
N TRP A 245 -20.88 -11.90 -10.96
CA TRP A 245 -22.29 -11.91 -11.39
C TRP A 245 -22.71 -13.18 -12.11
N LYS A 246 -21.81 -13.83 -12.85
CA LYS A 246 -22.10 -15.06 -13.58
C LYS A 246 -22.18 -16.28 -12.68
N ASN A 247 -21.30 -16.38 -11.67
CA ASN A 247 -21.15 -17.55 -10.80
C ASN A 247 -20.76 -17.12 -9.39
N THR A 248 -21.69 -16.46 -8.67
CA THR A 248 -21.38 -15.81 -7.37
C THR A 248 -20.78 -16.77 -6.34
N LEU A 249 -21.40 -17.93 -6.11
CA LEU A 249 -20.92 -18.85 -5.07
C LEU A 249 -19.60 -19.50 -5.46
N SER A 250 -19.50 -20.08 -6.66
CA SER A 250 -18.26 -20.69 -7.13
C SER A 250 -17.15 -19.66 -7.30
N GLY A 251 -17.46 -18.42 -7.69
CA GLY A 251 -16.51 -17.33 -7.74
C GLY A 251 -15.96 -16.95 -6.36
N LEU A 252 -16.81 -16.88 -5.32
CA LEU A 252 -16.36 -16.64 -3.96
C LEU A 252 -15.48 -17.76 -3.41
N PHE A 253 -15.79 -19.02 -3.72
CA PHE A 253 -14.94 -20.15 -3.35
C PHE A 253 -13.61 -20.14 -4.11
N ALA A 254 -13.61 -19.89 -5.42
CA ALA A 254 -12.40 -19.78 -6.22
C ALA A 254 -11.51 -18.61 -5.74
N TRP A 255 -12.12 -17.51 -5.33
CA TRP A 255 -11.42 -16.37 -4.74
C TRP A 255 -10.75 -16.73 -3.40
N GLU A 256 -11.44 -17.43 -2.50
CA GLU A 256 -10.87 -17.92 -1.26
C GLU A 256 -9.73 -18.90 -1.52
N GLU A 257 -9.96 -19.86 -2.40
CA GLU A 257 -8.97 -20.88 -2.75
C GLU A 257 -7.68 -20.27 -3.32
N PHE A 258 -7.78 -19.28 -4.21
CA PHE A 258 -6.61 -18.59 -4.76
C PHE A 258 -5.69 -18.05 -3.66
N PHE A 259 -6.25 -17.45 -2.61
CA PHE A 259 -5.44 -16.90 -1.51
C PHE A 259 -4.97 -17.97 -0.53
N ARG A 260 -5.69 -19.08 -0.40
CA ARG A 260 -5.29 -20.19 0.45
C ARG A 260 -4.15 -21.01 -0.15
N VAL A 261 -4.13 -21.18 -1.47
CA VAL A 261 -3.10 -21.92 -2.22
C VAL A 261 -2.18 -21.02 -3.04
N HIS A 262 -2.03 -19.76 -2.63
CA HIS A 262 -1.14 -18.82 -3.30
C HIS A 262 0.29 -19.39 -3.41
N TYR A 263 0.91 -19.23 -4.58
CA TYR A 263 2.29 -19.66 -4.78
C TYR A 263 3.26 -18.90 -3.86
N GLY A 264 4.30 -19.59 -3.41
CA GLY A 264 5.34 -18.99 -2.56
C GLY A 264 6.14 -17.95 -3.32
N ILE A 265 6.30 -16.77 -2.72
CA ILE A 265 7.17 -15.71 -3.25
C ILE A 265 8.44 -15.69 -2.40
N PRO A 266 9.62 -15.89 -3.01
CA PRO A 266 10.89 -15.88 -2.28
C PRO A 266 11.13 -14.56 -1.56
N GLN A 267 11.56 -14.65 -0.30
CA GLN A 267 11.91 -13.52 0.54
C GLN A 267 13.28 -13.73 1.17
N TRP A 268 14.10 -12.71 1.12
CA TRP A 268 15.36 -12.66 1.85
C TRP A 268 15.14 -11.95 3.20
N PHE A 269 15.33 -12.68 4.29
CA PHE A 269 15.04 -12.17 5.61
C PHE A 269 16.06 -12.67 6.63
N ALA A 270 16.74 -11.77 7.33
CA ALA A 270 17.78 -12.04 8.31
C ALA A 270 18.89 -12.97 7.77
N GLY A 271 19.32 -12.73 6.53
CA GLY A 271 20.41 -13.48 5.89
C GLY A 271 20.03 -14.88 5.38
N ARG A 272 18.71 -15.17 5.27
CA ARG A 272 18.21 -16.46 4.75
C ARG A 272 17.11 -16.25 3.73
N LEU A 273 17.05 -17.16 2.76
CA LEU A 273 15.95 -17.24 1.81
C LEU A 273 14.81 -18.08 2.40
N TYR A 274 13.59 -17.53 2.32
CA TYR A 274 12.35 -18.21 2.67
C TYR A 274 11.43 -18.19 1.45
N VAL A 275 10.83 -19.33 1.10
CA VAL A 275 9.89 -19.41 -0.04
C VAL A 275 8.44 -19.38 0.46
N ASP A 276 8.10 -20.13 1.53
CA ASP A 276 6.71 -20.28 1.98
C ASP A 276 6.47 -19.90 3.44
N ASN A 277 7.50 -19.83 4.27
CA ASN A 277 7.35 -19.67 5.72
C ASN A 277 8.41 -18.74 6.28
N THR A 278 8.15 -17.44 6.23
CA THR A 278 8.95 -16.47 6.99
C THR A 278 8.78 -16.73 8.51
N PRO A 279 9.80 -16.44 9.32
CA PRO A 279 9.69 -16.60 10.77
C PRO A 279 8.51 -15.81 11.33
N TRP A 280 7.80 -16.38 12.32
CA TRP A 280 6.65 -15.74 12.97
C TRP A 280 6.93 -14.33 13.51
N TRP A 281 8.17 -14.04 13.86
CA TRP A 281 8.64 -12.71 14.31
C TRP A 281 8.93 -11.74 13.15
N GLY A 282 8.89 -12.21 11.90
CA GLY A 282 9.20 -11.43 10.70
C GLY A 282 8.36 -10.17 10.55
N PRO A 283 7.01 -10.24 10.58
CA PRO A 283 6.15 -9.06 10.43
C PRO A 283 6.41 -7.99 11.49
N VAL A 284 6.60 -8.40 12.75
CA VAL A 284 6.92 -7.47 13.86
C VAL A 284 8.28 -6.81 13.62
N THR A 285 9.29 -7.60 13.24
CA THR A 285 10.64 -7.08 12.98
C THR A 285 10.62 -6.05 11.86
N ILE A 286 10.00 -6.37 10.73
CA ILE A 286 9.92 -5.43 9.60
C ILE A 286 9.20 -4.15 10.02
N LEU A 287 8.06 -4.22 10.70
CA LEU A 287 7.38 -3.02 11.18
C LEU A 287 8.29 -2.17 12.09
N LEU A 288 9.04 -2.80 13.00
CA LEU A 288 9.93 -2.10 13.92
C LEU A 288 11.11 -1.43 13.22
N ILE A 289 11.74 -2.08 12.23
CA ILE A 289 12.95 -1.55 11.59
C ILE A 289 12.65 -0.63 10.39
N THR A 290 11.42 -0.60 9.88
CA THR A 290 11.00 0.26 8.77
C THR A 290 10.17 1.47 9.21
N THR A 291 9.71 1.50 10.46
CA THR A 291 9.02 2.66 11.05
C THR A 291 10.01 3.64 11.67
N PRO A 292 9.88 4.99 11.49
CA PRO A 292 10.75 5.95 12.16
C PRO A 292 10.80 5.73 13.68
N ALA A 293 12.02 5.65 14.25
CA ALA A 293 12.22 5.19 15.63
C ALA A 293 11.53 6.07 16.70
N LEU A 294 11.47 7.39 16.49
CA LEU A 294 10.76 8.29 17.42
C LEU A 294 9.24 8.05 17.37
N LEU A 295 8.68 7.69 16.22
CA LEU A 295 7.27 7.32 16.10
C LEU A 295 6.97 6.02 16.86
N LEU A 296 7.88 5.03 16.83
CA LEU A 296 7.74 3.81 17.65
C LEU A 296 7.69 4.13 19.15
N ALA A 297 8.59 4.99 19.62
CA ALA A 297 8.63 5.40 21.03
C ALA A 297 7.33 6.11 21.44
N LEU A 298 6.82 7.00 20.60
CA LEU A 298 5.54 7.68 20.83
C LEU A 298 4.37 6.71 20.80
N ALA A 299 4.33 5.76 19.86
CA ALA A 299 3.28 4.75 19.78
C ALA A 299 3.27 3.84 21.01
N ALA A 300 4.44 3.42 21.48
CA ALA A 300 4.58 2.67 22.72
C ALA A 300 4.08 3.48 23.93
N TRP A 301 4.41 4.76 24.02
CA TRP A 301 3.89 5.64 25.07
C TRP A 301 2.37 5.83 24.96
N GLY A 302 1.86 6.05 23.74
CA GLY A 302 0.43 6.14 23.48
C GLY A 302 -0.33 4.90 23.97
N ALA A 303 0.17 3.71 23.61
CA ALA A 303 -0.40 2.43 24.06
C ALA A 303 -0.29 2.25 25.59
N TRP A 304 0.84 2.65 26.19
CA TRP A 304 1.05 2.53 27.64
C TRP A 304 0.06 3.35 28.48
N ARG A 305 -0.48 4.45 27.93
CA ARG A 305 -1.55 5.24 28.57
C ARG A 305 -2.78 4.44 28.91
N ARG A 306 -2.99 3.27 28.28
CA ARG A 306 -4.06 2.32 28.59
C ARG A 306 -4.18 2.00 30.10
N ARG A 307 -3.04 1.97 30.79
CA ARG A 307 -2.98 1.66 32.23
C ARG A 307 -3.67 2.70 33.12
N ARG A 308 -3.83 3.93 32.65
CA ARG A 308 -4.43 5.07 33.37
C ARG A 308 -5.62 5.67 32.60
N ALA A 309 -6.13 4.94 31.62
CA ALA A 309 -7.24 5.40 30.78
C ALA A 309 -8.58 5.22 31.50
N ASP A 310 -9.47 6.18 31.34
CA ASP A 310 -10.88 5.95 31.55
C ASP A 310 -11.42 4.91 30.55
N GLU A 311 -12.65 4.49 30.72
CA GLU A 311 -13.22 3.41 29.92
C GLU A 311 -13.26 3.76 28.40
N GLU A 312 -13.61 4.99 28.06
CA GLU A 312 -13.71 5.41 26.65
C GLU A 312 -12.34 5.49 25.97
N LEU A 313 -11.35 6.04 26.65
CA LEU A 313 -9.98 6.06 26.16
C LEU A 313 -9.42 4.63 26.07
N ALA A 314 -9.76 3.77 27.02
CA ALA A 314 -9.37 2.36 27.00
C ALA A 314 -9.90 1.66 25.75
N TRP A 315 -11.20 1.81 25.42
CA TRP A 315 -11.78 1.24 24.20
C TRP A 315 -11.05 1.70 22.94
N TRP A 316 -10.71 2.98 22.88
CA TRP A 316 -9.99 3.56 21.75
C TRP A 316 -8.57 2.99 21.60
N LEU A 317 -7.78 2.99 22.68
CA LEU A 317 -6.40 2.50 22.66
C LEU A 317 -6.33 1.00 22.38
N ASP A 318 -7.24 0.22 22.99
CA ASP A 318 -7.34 -1.23 22.76
C ASP A 318 -7.72 -1.52 21.31
N LEU A 319 -8.58 -0.70 20.67
CA LEU A 319 -8.92 -0.84 19.25
C LEU A 319 -7.70 -0.63 18.35
N GLN A 320 -6.92 0.44 18.60
CA GLN A 320 -5.73 0.69 17.79
C GLN A 320 -4.68 -0.41 17.99
N PHE A 321 -4.44 -0.80 19.24
CA PHE A 321 -3.49 -1.86 19.55
C PHE A 321 -3.93 -3.21 18.96
N ALA A 322 -5.19 -3.60 19.11
CA ALA A 322 -5.72 -4.84 18.56
C ALA A 322 -5.69 -4.85 17.03
N GLY A 323 -5.99 -3.73 16.36
CA GLY A 323 -5.89 -3.60 14.90
C GLY A 323 -4.47 -3.84 14.39
N MET A 324 -3.47 -3.32 15.08
CA MET A 324 -2.07 -3.60 14.78
C MET A 324 -1.73 -5.08 15.01
N VAL A 325 -2.10 -5.63 16.17
CA VAL A 325 -1.77 -7.02 16.57
C VAL A 325 -2.43 -8.04 15.65
N VAL A 326 -3.68 -7.83 15.21
CA VAL A 326 -4.37 -8.78 14.32
C VAL A 326 -3.68 -8.87 12.97
N VAL A 327 -3.27 -7.76 12.39
CA VAL A 327 -2.53 -7.77 11.10
C VAL A 327 -1.19 -8.47 11.27
N LEU A 328 -0.40 -8.10 12.28
CA LEU A 328 0.91 -8.71 12.53
C LEU A 328 0.78 -10.19 12.89
N GLY A 329 -0.20 -10.54 13.73
CA GLY A 329 -0.46 -11.90 14.16
C GLY A 329 -0.91 -12.80 13.02
N PHE A 330 -1.75 -12.29 12.10
CA PHE A 330 -2.16 -13.05 10.92
C PHE A 330 -0.94 -13.43 10.06
N PHE A 331 -0.10 -12.46 9.72
CA PHE A 331 1.10 -12.72 8.91
C PHE A 331 2.22 -13.46 9.67
N ALA A 332 2.10 -13.60 10.99
CA ALA A 332 2.98 -14.43 11.81
C ALA A 332 2.53 -15.90 11.87
N LEU A 333 1.31 -16.24 11.42
CA LEU A 333 0.83 -17.62 11.41
C LEU A 333 1.57 -18.44 10.35
N PRO A 334 1.90 -19.72 10.63
CA PRO A 334 2.45 -20.62 9.63
C PRO A 334 1.53 -20.77 8.41
N GLY A 335 2.11 -20.79 7.22
CA GLY A 335 1.36 -20.95 5.96
C GLY A 335 0.66 -19.68 5.46
N THR A 336 0.82 -18.54 6.12
CA THR A 336 0.36 -17.26 5.56
C THR A 336 1.39 -16.71 4.58
N HIS A 337 0.89 -16.32 3.39
CA HIS A 337 1.74 -15.73 2.36
C HIS A 337 1.98 -14.24 2.67
N TRP A 338 3.18 -13.94 3.13
CA TRP A 338 3.66 -12.58 3.38
C TRP A 338 4.94 -12.33 2.61
N HIS A 339 5.01 -11.27 1.82
CA HIS A 339 6.13 -10.93 0.96
C HIS A 339 6.28 -9.42 0.77
N ASP A 340 7.39 -9.00 0.17
CA ASP A 340 7.69 -7.60 -0.12
C ASP A 340 7.63 -6.72 1.13
N ALA A 341 8.32 -7.15 2.17
CA ALA A 341 8.56 -6.41 3.40
C ALA A 341 7.27 -5.87 4.06
N ASP A 342 7.12 -4.55 4.17
CA ASP A 342 6.07 -3.89 4.96
C ASP A 342 4.78 -3.56 4.19
N ARG A 343 4.69 -3.81 2.88
CA ARG A 343 3.51 -3.39 2.11
C ARG A 343 2.19 -3.96 2.64
N MET A 344 2.19 -5.24 3.02
CA MET A 344 1.01 -5.89 3.58
C MET A 344 0.74 -5.47 5.04
N LEU A 345 1.71 -4.86 5.70
CA LEU A 345 1.63 -4.40 7.09
C LEU A 345 1.14 -2.93 7.21
N LEU A 346 0.87 -2.25 6.10
CA LEU A 346 0.41 -0.86 6.12
C LEU A 346 -0.83 -0.62 7.00
N PRO A 347 -1.84 -1.50 7.07
CA PRO A 347 -2.94 -1.32 8.03
C PRO A 347 -2.45 -1.30 9.50
N ALA A 348 -1.48 -2.15 9.87
CA ALA A 348 -0.88 -2.13 11.21
C ALA A 348 -0.11 -0.82 11.45
N PHE A 349 0.61 -0.33 10.45
CA PHE A 349 1.33 0.95 10.52
C PHE A 349 0.39 2.14 10.74
N PHE A 350 -0.80 2.17 10.11
CA PHE A 350 -1.79 3.23 10.34
C PHE A 350 -2.28 3.25 11.79
N HIS A 351 -2.56 2.09 12.37
CA HIS A 351 -2.89 1.98 13.81
C HIS A 351 -1.72 2.45 14.70
N LEU A 352 -0.48 2.08 14.35
CA LEU A 352 0.72 2.53 15.04
C LEU A 352 0.87 4.08 14.95
N ALA A 353 0.61 4.68 13.80
CA ALA A 353 0.66 6.13 13.64
C ALA A 353 -0.40 6.85 14.50
N ILE A 354 -1.60 6.29 14.65
CA ILE A 354 -2.65 6.81 15.56
C ILE A 354 -2.19 6.72 17.02
N LEU A 355 -1.61 5.59 17.43
CA LEU A 355 -1.01 5.44 18.77
C LEU A 355 0.14 6.43 18.97
N GLY A 356 0.94 6.71 17.94
CA GLY A 356 1.97 7.75 17.94
C GLY A 356 1.39 9.14 18.18
N GLY A 357 0.24 9.46 17.58
CA GLY A 357 -0.49 10.69 17.83
C GLY A 357 -0.98 10.81 19.27
N GLU A 358 -1.46 9.70 19.87
CA GLU A 358 -1.82 9.64 21.29
C GLU A 358 -0.59 9.85 22.19
N GLY A 359 0.55 9.28 21.81
CA GLY A 359 1.82 9.49 22.52
C GLY A 359 2.30 10.93 22.42
N PHE A 360 2.20 11.56 21.24
CA PHE A 360 2.52 12.97 21.05
C PHE A 360 1.63 13.89 21.92
N ASP A 361 0.32 13.65 21.95
CA ASP A 361 -0.60 14.41 22.81
C ASP A 361 -0.25 14.25 24.29
N ALA A 362 0.13 13.04 24.73
CA ALA A 362 0.59 12.78 26.09
C ALA A 362 1.88 13.55 26.41
N LEU A 363 2.86 13.46 25.50
CA LEU A 363 4.13 14.17 25.64
C LEU A 363 3.92 15.69 25.74
N TRP A 364 3.09 16.25 24.85
CA TRP A 364 2.79 17.68 24.87
C TRP A 364 2.08 18.10 26.15
N ARG A 365 1.09 17.34 26.62
CA ARG A 365 0.41 17.63 27.90
C ARG A 365 1.34 17.54 29.10
N TRP A 366 2.32 16.66 29.06
CA TRP A 366 3.34 16.53 30.11
C TRP A 366 4.35 17.68 30.06
N LEU A 367 4.78 18.09 28.85
CA LEU A 367 5.82 19.09 28.66
C LEU A 367 5.31 20.53 28.78
N SER A 368 4.15 20.84 28.18
CA SER A 368 3.67 22.22 28.03
C SER A 368 3.46 22.98 29.34
N PRO A 369 3.05 22.37 30.50
CA PRO A 369 2.96 23.07 31.76
C PRO A 369 4.33 23.42 32.39
N ARG A 370 5.41 22.78 31.91
CA ARG A 370 6.80 23.01 32.40
C ARG A 370 7.53 24.08 31.61
N LEU A 371 6.94 24.56 30.54
CA LEU A 371 7.49 25.60 29.67
C LEU A 371 6.75 26.90 29.92
N ALA A 372 7.50 28.01 30.06
CA ALA A 372 6.94 29.36 30.14
C ALA A 372 6.63 29.86 28.72
N PHE A 373 5.35 30.18 28.45
CA PHE A 373 4.92 30.76 27.19
C PHE A 373 4.34 32.15 27.43
N ALA A 374 4.75 33.13 26.64
CA ALA A 374 4.21 34.49 26.69
C ALA A 374 2.76 34.59 26.19
N GLY A 375 2.24 33.53 25.55
CA GLY A 375 0.88 33.48 25.06
C GLY A 375 0.58 32.27 24.16
N VAL A 376 -0.68 32.21 23.67
CA VAL A 376 -1.17 31.13 22.82
C VAL A 376 -0.36 30.94 21.53
N PRO A 377 0.06 32.01 20.80
CA PRO A 377 0.86 31.85 19.58
C PRO A 377 2.19 31.15 19.85
N GLN A 378 2.92 31.54 20.89
CA GLN A 378 4.20 30.94 21.25
C GLN A 378 4.05 29.46 21.65
N ARG A 379 2.99 29.13 22.39
CA ARG A 379 2.67 27.75 22.75
C ARG A 379 2.37 26.89 21.51
N ARG A 380 1.63 27.42 20.51
CA ARG A 380 1.35 26.72 19.25
C ARG A 380 2.62 26.51 18.43
N LEU A 381 3.48 27.53 18.36
CA LEU A 381 4.76 27.44 17.67
C LEU A 381 5.64 26.33 18.29
N ALA A 382 5.75 26.29 19.61
CA ALA A 382 6.52 25.26 20.32
C ALA A 382 5.92 23.85 20.11
N GLU A 383 4.59 23.71 20.08
CA GLU A 383 3.90 22.46 19.76
C GLU A 383 4.23 21.98 18.34
N THR A 384 4.16 22.88 17.38
CA THR A 384 4.49 22.59 15.97
C THR A 384 5.97 22.22 15.82
N ALA A 385 6.87 23.00 16.45
CA ALA A 385 8.31 22.71 16.43
C ALA A 385 8.65 21.34 17.02
N LEU A 386 8.00 20.97 18.13
CA LEU A 386 8.16 19.64 18.72
C LEU A 386 7.64 18.54 17.78
N ALA A 387 6.48 18.73 17.15
CA ALA A 387 5.95 17.76 16.18
C ALA A 387 6.92 17.58 15.00
N LEU A 388 7.42 18.67 14.42
CA LEU A 388 8.39 18.62 13.33
C LEU A 388 9.70 17.93 13.74
N LEU A 389 10.20 18.19 14.94
CA LEU A 389 11.39 17.52 15.47
C LEU A 389 11.19 16.01 15.60
N LEU A 390 10.02 15.58 16.07
CA LEU A 390 9.71 14.17 16.26
C LEU A 390 9.46 13.43 14.94
N LEU A 391 8.99 14.13 13.90
CA LEU A 391 8.81 13.60 12.56
C LEU A 391 10.07 13.72 11.69
N LEU A 392 11.08 14.47 12.13
CA LEU A 392 12.30 14.76 11.37
C LEU A 392 13.02 13.49 10.87
N PRO A 393 13.14 12.39 11.63
CA PRO A 393 13.79 11.16 11.11
C PRO A 393 13.10 10.59 9.88
N GLY A 394 11.77 10.66 9.81
CA GLY A 394 11.00 10.25 8.62
C GLY A 394 11.24 11.21 7.45
N VAL A 395 11.12 12.51 7.68
CA VAL A 395 11.38 13.56 6.67
C VAL A 395 12.78 13.42 6.08
N LEU A 396 13.81 13.25 6.93
CA LEU A 396 15.18 13.03 6.47
C LEU A 396 15.34 11.71 5.70
N GLY A 397 14.58 10.67 6.08
CA GLY A 397 14.52 9.41 5.35
C GLY A 397 13.99 9.62 3.93
N VAL A 398 12.88 10.34 3.77
CA VAL A 398 12.34 10.72 2.46
C VAL A 398 13.37 11.54 1.69
N ALA A 399 13.87 12.64 2.24
CA ALA A 399 14.80 13.54 1.55
C ALA A 399 16.09 12.86 1.04
N ARG A 400 16.56 11.81 1.75
CA ARG A 400 17.80 11.09 1.39
C ARG A 400 17.58 9.95 0.41
N LEU A 401 16.38 9.37 0.38
CA LEU A 401 16.11 8.15 -0.36
C LEU A 401 15.19 8.36 -1.56
N HIS A 402 14.41 9.45 -1.61
CA HIS A 402 13.49 9.71 -2.71
C HIS A 402 14.22 9.60 -4.08
N PRO A 403 13.65 8.89 -5.04
CA PRO A 403 12.37 8.18 -5.07
C PRO A 403 12.45 6.68 -4.69
N PHE A 404 13.45 6.28 -3.89
CA PHE A 404 13.71 4.87 -3.52
C PHE A 404 13.45 4.63 -2.04
N GLU A 405 12.31 5.10 -1.52
CA GLU A 405 11.96 5.03 -0.09
C GLU A 405 11.79 3.59 0.40
N LEU A 406 11.60 2.62 -0.48
CA LEU A 406 11.62 1.19 -0.12
C LEU A 406 12.97 0.76 0.49
N ALA A 407 14.05 1.47 0.20
CA ALA A 407 15.36 1.25 0.83
C ALA A 407 15.45 1.79 2.26
N TYR A 408 14.39 2.43 2.79
CA TYR A 408 14.43 3.01 4.13
C TYR A 408 14.43 1.94 5.22
N TYR A 409 15.38 2.08 6.13
CA TYR A 409 15.46 1.43 7.44
C TYR A 409 15.83 2.47 8.48
N ASN A 410 15.29 2.33 9.67
CA ASN A 410 15.52 3.28 10.75
C ASN A 410 16.87 3.05 11.49
N ALA A 411 17.13 3.87 12.51
CA ALA A 411 18.36 3.80 13.30
C ALA A 411 18.51 2.48 14.08
N LEU A 412 17.41 1.77 14.40
CA LEU A 412 17.47 0.47 15.10
C LEU A 412 18.12 -0.61 14.22
N ALA A 413 17.91 -0.54 12.91
CA ALA A 413 18.58 -1.41 11.94
C ALA A 413 19.95 -0.85 11.48
N GLY A 414 20.38 0.31 11.97
CA GLY A 414 21.58 1.00 11.47
C GLY A 414 21.41 1.62 10.08
N GLY A 415 20.18 2.00 9.72
CA GLY A 415 19.82 2.51 8.40
C GLY A 415 19.91 1.46 7.29
N PRO A 416 19.87 1.84 6.00
CA PRO A 416 19.95 0.90 4.88
C PRO A 416 21.18 0.00 4.90
N ARG A 417 22.37 0.56 5.23
CA ARG A 417 23.62 -0.22 5.33
C ARG A 417 23.58 -1.26 6.46
N GLY A 418 23.03 -0.87 7.61
CA GLY A 418 22.88 -1.79 8.74
C GLY A 418 21.90 -2.90 8.42
N ALA A 419 20.76 -2.57 7.81
CA ALA A 419 19.78 -3.54 7.37
C ALA A 419 20.38 -4.56 6.37
N GLN A 420 21.16 -4.10 5.39
CA GLN A 420 21.86 -4.97 4.45
C GLN A 420 22.81 -5.95 5.18
N ARG A 421 23.59 -5.45 6.16
CA ARG A 421 24.51 -6.30 6.97
C ARG A 421 23.76 -7.31 7.84
N LEU A 422 22.55 -6.94 8.28
CA LEU A 422 21.66 -7.83 9.04
C LEU A 422 20.90 -8.82 8.14
N GLY A 423 21.13 -8.77 6.83
CA GLY A 423 20.52 -9.67 5.86
C GLY A 423 19.07 -9.34 5.51
N PHE A 424 18.69 -8.05 5.47
CA PHE A 424 17.37 -7.61 4.97
C PHE A 424 17.47 -7.09 3.54
N GLU A 425 16.40 -7.27 2.76
CA GLU A 425 16.31 -6.71 1.42
C GLU A 425 16.25 -5.19 1.47
N THR A 426 17.13 -4.54 0.68
CA THR A 426 17.21 -3.07 0.63
C THR A 426 16.43 -2.47 -0.52
N ILE A 427 15.95 -3.28 -1.43
CA ILE A 427 15.09 -2.86 -2.55
C ILE A 427 14.21 -4.03 -3.00
N TYR A 428 13.07 -3.76 -3.53
CA TYR A 428 12.14 -4.72 -4.12
C TYR A 428 11.17 -4.03 -5.06
N PHE A 429 10.29 -4.78 -5.71
CA PHE A 429 9.15 -4.29 -6.48
C PHE A 429 9.51 -3.67 -7.84
N ALA A 430 10.70 -3.98 -8.39
CA ALA A 430 11.24 -3.43 -9.64
C ALA A 430 11.24 -1.88 -9.71
N SER A 431 11.22 -1.22 -8.54
CA SER A 431 11.06 0.23 -8.42
C SER A 431 12.22 1.04 -8.98
N THR A 432 13.35 0.38 -9.29
CA THR A 432 14.55 1.02 -9.84
C THR A 432 14.56 1.14 -11.36
N TYR A 433 13.71 0.41 -12.09
CA TYR A 433 13.79 0.31 -13.56
C TYR A 433 13.60 1.64 -14.28
N GLY A 434 12.68 2.48 -13.79
CA GLY A 434 12.45 3.81 -14.34
C GLY A 434 13.68 4.73 -14.32
N HIS A 435 14.59 4.51 -13.37
CA HIS A 435 15.84 5.29 -13.28
C HIS A 435 16.79 5.05 -14.45
N PHE A 436 16.77 3.85 -15.02
CA PHE A 436 17.68 3.47 -16.12
C PHE A 436 17.11 3.71 -17.51
N LEU A 437 15.95 4.36 -17.66
CA LEU A 437 15.37 4.66 -18.97
C LEU A 437 16.31 5.46 -19.87
N PRO A 438 17.04 6.48 -19.40
CA PRO A 438 18.01 7.18 -20.24
C PRO A 438 19.12 6.26 -20.78
N ASP A 439 19.66 5.40 -19.92
CA ASP A 439 20.74 4.47 -20.28
C ASP A 439 20.25 3.36 -21.22
N LEU A 440 19.05 2.83 -20.97
CA LEU A 440 18.39 1.86 -21.86
C LEU A 440 18.09 2.46 -23.23
N ASN A 441 17.62 3.71 -23.27
CA ASN A 441 17.39 4.43 -24.52
C ASN A 441 18.69 4.73 -25.31
N ALA A 442 19.85 4.70 -24.67
CA ALA A 442 21.15 4.89 -25.29
C ALA A 442 21.79 3.60 -25.84
N LEU A 443 21.20 2.43 -25.58
CA LEU A 443 21.70 1.15 -26.12
C LEU A 443 21.68 1.13 -27.66
N PRO A 444 22.49 0.27 -28.30
CA PRO A 444 22.43 0.06 -29.77
C PRO A 444 21.01 -0.33 -30.23
N PRO A 445 20.63 -0.05 -31.48
CA PRO A 445 19.35 -0.45 -32.03
C PRO A 445 19.12 -1.96 -31.93
N ASN A 446 17.87 -2.36 -31.63
CA ASN A 446 17.45 -3.76 -31.49
C ASN A 446 18.18 -4.56 -30.41
N SER A 447 18.82 -3.91 -29.43
CA SER A 447 19.47 -4.59 -28.31
C SER A 447 18.47 -5.44 -27.53
N LYS A 448 18.90 -6.66 -27.18
CA LYS A 448 18.17 -7.59 -26.31
C LYS A 448 18.46 -7.24 -24.86
N VAL A 449 17.42 -6.95 -24.09
CA VAL A 449 17.51 -6.54 -22.69
C VAL A 449 16.92 -7.62 -21.77
N TRP A 450 17.76 -8.11 -20.87
CA TRP A 450 17.34 -8.96 -19.75
C TRP A 450 17.10 -8.12 -18.51
N VAL A 451 16.11 -8.49 -17.70
CA VAL A 451 15.86 -7.82 -16.41
C VAL A 451 15.76 -8.81 -15.24
N MET A 452 16.30 -8.42 -14.10
CA MET A 452 16.20 -9.18 -12.88
C MET A 452 15.84 -8.27 -11.69
N PRO A 453 14.77 -8.59 -10.94
CA PRO A 453 13.80 -9.68 -11.13
C PRO A 453 13.05 -9.58 -12.48
N ASN A 454 12.48 -10.70 -12.96
CA ASN A 454 11.89 -10.82 -14.29
C ASN A 454 10.59 -9.99 -14.48
N SER A 455 10.68 -8.69 -14.25
CA SER A 455 9.56 -7.72 -14.36
C SER A 455 9.54 -7.03 -15.73
N TYR A 456 9.67 -7.80 -16.82
CA TYR A 456 9.69 -7.26 -18.19
C TYR A 456 8.41 -6.49 -18.54
N ASP A 457 7.27 -6.78 -17.90
CA ASP A 457 6.02 -6.03 -18.08
C ASP A 457 6.16 -4.53 -17.71
N VAL A 458 7.06 -4.20 -16.79
CA VAL A 458 7.40 -2.81 -16.46
C VAL A 458 8.08 -2.12 -17.64
N LEU A 459 9.00 -2.81 -18.34
CA LEU A 459 9.65 -2.25 -19.54
C LEU A 459 8.68 -2.19 -20.72
N TYR A 460 7.80 -3.18 -20.89
CA TYR A 460 6.72 -3.11 -21.91
C TYR A 460 5.78 -1.93 -21.65
N TYR A 461 5.42 -1.68 -20.39
CA TYR A 461 4.66 -0.49 -20.03
C TYR A 461 5.36 0.78 -20.51
N TYR A 462 6.67 0.92 -20.28
CA TYR A 462 7.43 2.10 -20.73
C TYR A 462 7.50 2.19 -22.26
N GLN A 463 7.64 1.07 -22.98
CA GLN A 463 7.63 1.05 -24.45
C GLN A 463 6.28 1.49 -25.02
N ILE A 464 5.17 0.89 -24.54
CA ILE A 464 3.82 1.19 -25.01
C ILE A 464 3.46 2.66 -24.78
N ASN A 465 4.00 3.26 -23.72
CA ASN A 465 3.76 4.66 -23.37
C ASN A 465 4.83 5.63 -23.93
N GLY A 466 5.72 5.17 -24.79
CA GLY A 466 6.71 6.01 -25.48
C GLY A 466 7.84 6.54 -24.59
N LEU A 467 8.04 5.98 -23.40
CA LEU A 467 9.11 6.35 -22.47
C LEU A 467 10.39 5.53 -22.70
N LEU A 468 10.25 4.35 -23.27
CA LEU A 468 11.33 3.49 -23.70
C LEU A 468 11.18 3.27 -25.22
N ARG A 469 12.29 3.30 -25.94
CA ARG A 469 12.30 3.16 -27.41
C ARG A 469 11.73 1.79 -27.82
N PRO A 470 10.95 1.74 -28.91
CA PRO A 470 10.13 0.58 -29.27
C PRO A 470 10.91 -0.57 -29.94
N ASP A 471 12.16 -0.34 -30.36
CA ASP A 471 12.98 -1.36 -31.03
C ASP A 471 13.77 -2.26 -30.07
N LEU A 472 13.85 -1.92 -28.77
CA LEU A 472 14.50 -2.77 -27.78
C LEU A 472 13.69 -4.07 -27.59
N VAL A 473 14.39 -5.19 -27.58
CA VAL A 473 13.80 -6.52 -27.48
C VAL A 473 13.87 -7.02 -26.05
N MET A 474 12.71 -7.17 -25.38
CA MET A 474 12.68 -7.74 -24.04
C MET A 474 12.91 -9.24 -24.09
N LEU A 475 13.98 -9.70 -23.43
CA LEU A 475 14.33 -11.10 -23.36
C LEU A 475 13.64 -11.74 -22.18
N ARG A 476 12.89 -12.83 -22.41
CA ARG A 476 12.10 -13.54 -21.41
C ARG A 476 12.53 -14.99 -21.28
N PRO A 477 12.43 -15.60 -20.07
CA PRO A 477 12.59 -17.04 -19.94
C PRO A 477 11.63 -17.79 -20.87
N PRO A 478 12.05 -18.91 -21.49
CA PRO A 478 11.19 -19.70 -22.37
C PRO A 478 9.89 -20.12 -21.69
N GLY A 479 8.78 -19.97 -22.40
CA GLY A 479 7.45 -20.32 -21.92
C GLY A 479 6.78 -19.28 -20.99
N TRP A 480 7.43 -18.15 -20.72
CA TRP A 480 6.84 -17.07 -19.92
C TRP A 480 5.99 -16.15 -20.81
N GLY A 481 4.72 -15.99 -20.45
CA GLY A 481 3.77 -15.09 -21.11
C GLY A 481 3.72 -13.71 -20.47
N SER A 482 3.12 -12.76 -21.19
CA SER A 482 2.78 -11.42 -20.71
C SER A 482 1.35 -11.08 -21.12
N PHE A 483 0.65 -10.31 -20.32
CA PHE A 483 -0.65 -9.73 -20.72
C PHE A 483 -0.49 -8.63 -21.79
N TYR A 484 0.74 -8.23 -22.15
CA TYR A 484 1.06 -7.36 -23.27
C TYR A 484 1.47 -8.12 -24.55
N ASP A 485 1.33 -9.44 -24.58
CA ASP A 485 1.76 -10.24 -25.73
C ASP A 485 1.09 -9.81 -27.05
N ASP A 486 -0.14 -9.31 -26.97
CA ASP A 486 -0.89 -8.81 -28.13
C ASP A 486 -0.63 -7.32 -28.45
N ALA A 487 0.20 -6.64 -27.67
CA ALA A 487 0.50 -5.22 -27.87
C ALA A 487 1.53 -4.93 -28.97
N GLY A 488 2.08 -5.96 -29.61
CA GLY A 488 3.04 -5.82 -30.71
C GLY A 488 4.45 -5.36 -30.29
N VAL A 489 4.77 -5.44 -29.01
CA VAL A 489 6.12 -5.09 -28.49
C VAL A 489 7.15 -6.15 -28.87
N PRO A 490 8.39 -5.76 -29.30
CA PRO A 490 9.45 -6.70 -29.63
C PRO A 490 9.85 -7.56 -28.43
N ARG A 491 9.91 -8.86 -28.64
CA ARG A 491 10.24 -9.84 -27.60
C ARG A 491 10.98 -11.04 -28.18
N ALA A 492 11.82 -11.67 -27.36
CA ALA A 492 12.47 -12.93 -27.67
C ALA A 492 12.49 -13.81 -26.43
N GLU A 493 12.50 -15.12 -26.63
CA GLU A 493 12.78 -16.07 -25.57
C GLU A 493 14.27 -16.34 -25.48
N GLY A 494 14.78 -16.46 -24.25
CA GLY A 494 16.18 -16.72 -23.99
C GLY A 494 16.55 -16.46 -22.54
N TRP A 495 17.83 -16.52 -22.28
CA TRP A 495 18.41 -16.32 -20.97
C TRP A 495 19.37 -15.12 -20.94
N ILE A 496 19.90 -14.79 -19.77
CA ILE A 496 20.77 -13.64 -19.60
C ILE A 496 22.01 -13.65 -20.55
N ASP A 497 22.53 -14.81 -20.93
CA ASP A 497 23.66 -14.94 -21.87
C ASP A 497 23.30 -14.58 -23.32
N ASP A 498 22.01 -14.59 -23.65
CA ASP A 498 21.49 -14.15 -24.96
C ASP A 498 21.28 -12.63 -25.02
N ALA A 499 21.41 -11.95 -23.88
CA ALA A 499 21.19 -10.51 -23.77
C ALA A 499 22.39 -9.70 -24.28
N ASP A 500 22.11 -8.51 -24.81
CA ASP A 500 23.12 -7.48 -25.11
C ASP A 500 23.34 -6.55 -23.91
N ALA A 501 22.32 -6.43 -23.05
CA ALA A 501 22.38 -5.71 -21.80
C ALA A 501 21.50 -6.37 -20.71
N ALA A 502 21.90 -6.25 -19.44
CA ALA A 502 21.15 -6.77 -18.30
C ALA A 502 20.97 -5.71 -17.22
N LEU A 503 19.69 -5.42 -16.89
CA LEU A 503 19.32 -4.56 -15.76
C LEU A 503 19.02 -5.42 -14.54
N ILE A 504 19.83 -5.27 -13.50
CA ILE A 504 19.84 -6.12 -12.33
C ILE A 504 19.54 -5.30 -11.08
N GLU A 505 18.31 -5.40 -10.56
CA GLU A 505 17.94 -4.87 -9.25
C GLU A 505 18.51 -5.78 -8.16
N ARG A 506 19.18 -5.23 -7.17
CA ARG A 506 19.89 -5.99 -6.10
C ARG A 506 18.90 -6.51 -5.04
N ARG A 507 17.80 -7.09 -5.47
CA ARG A 507 16.83 -7.82 -4.66
C ARG A 507 17.40 -9.19 -4.33
N GLN A 508 17.78 -9.43 -3.07
CA GLN A 508 18.47 -10.65 -2.64
C GLN A 508 17.64 -11.93 -2.86
N SER A 509 16.31 -11.86 -2.64
CA SER A 509 15.43 -13.02 -2.89
C SER A 509 15.33 -13.41 -4.37
N ALA A 510 15.74 -12.52 -5.28
CA ALA A 510 15.81 -12.83 -6.70
C ALA A 510 17.12 -13.57 -7.10
N PHE A 511 18.13 -13.57 -6.23
CA PHE A 511 19.37 -14.34 -6.40
C PHE A 511 19.28 -15.64 -5.63
N ASN A 512 18.42 -16.57 -6.05
CA ASN A 512 18.25 -17.85 -5.38
C ASN A 512 18.63 -19.02 -6.29
N ASP A 513 19.17 -20.06 -5.68
CA ASP A 513 19.72 -21.25 -6.37
C ASP A 513 18.67 -22.06 -7.14
N ALA A 514 17.38 -21.87 -6.84
CA ALA A 514 16.29 -22.52 -7.57
C ALA A 514 16.00 -21.86 -8.93
N LEU A 515 16.56 -20.67 -9.22
CA LEU A 515 16.39 -20.03 -10.52
C LEU A 515 17.32 -20.68 -11.56
N PRO A 516 16.80 -20.98 -12.76
CA PRO A 516 17.64 -21.37 -13.87
C PRO A 516 18.72 -20.31 -14.14
N ASN A 517 19.95 -20.74 -14.35
CA ASN A 517 21.10 -19.88 -14.62
C ASN A 517 21.50 -18.91 -13.48
N HIS A 518 21.22 -19.27 -12.23
CA HIS A 518 21.61 -18.48 -11.06
C HIS A 518 23.11 -18.08 -11.07
N ASP A 519 24.01 -19.04 -11.33
CA ASP A 519 25.46 -18.78 -11.41
C ASP A 519 25.80 -17.75 -12.49
N ARG A 520 25.11 -17.77 -13.62
CA ARG A 520 25.30 -16.80 -14.71
C ARG A 520 24.83 -15.41 -14.31
N LEU A 521 23.69 -15.33 -13.59
CA LEU A 521 23.20 -14.05 -13.06
C LEU A 521 24.19 -13.43 -12.08
N LEU A 522 24.73 -14.22 -11.14
CA LEU A 522 25.77 -13.77 -10.21
C LEU A 522 27.03 -13.33 -10.98
N TRP A 523 27.45 -14.13 -11.96
CA TRP A 523 28.60 -13.79 -12.77
C TRP A 523 28.43 -12.46 -13.50
N TRP A 524 27.28 -12.23 -14.14
CA TRP A 524 26.97 -10.96 -14.78
C TRP A 524 26.98 -9.79 -13.78
N ALA A 525 26.37 -9.99 -12.63
CA ALA A 525 26.28 -8.96 -11.60
C ALA A 525 27.65 -8.52 -11.05
N ASP A 526 28.66 -9.41 -11.10
CA ASP A 526 29.97 -9.18 -10.50
C ASP A 526 31.09 -8.91 -11.54
N HIS A 527 30.94 -9.39 -12.80
CA HIS A 527 32.02 -9.37 -13.79
C HIS A 527 31.68 -8.67 -15.10
N ALA A 528 30.38 -8.57 -15.49
CA ALA A 528 30.01 -7.93 -16.75
C ALA A 528 30.30 -6.41 -16.70
N PRO A 529 30.70 -5.78 -17.83
CA PRO A 529 30.97 -4.35 -17.87
C PRO A 529 29.77 -3.54 -17.41
N GLU A 530 29.95 -2.68 -16.40
CA GLU A 530 28.89 -1.84 -15.85
C GLU A 530 28.69 -0.60 -16.73
N ILE A 531 27.47 -0.41 -17.26
CA ILE A 531 27.05 0.80 -18.02
C ILE A 531 26.61 1.89 -17.05
N ALA A 532 25.76 1.53 -16.07
CA ALA A 532 25.18 2.48 -15.13
C ALA A 532 24.93 1.83 -13.76
N ARG A 533 24.94 2.65 -12.72
CA ARG A 533 24.81 2.23 -11.33
C ARG A 533 23.88 3.12 -10.55
N LEU A 534 23.00 2.52 -9.76
CA LEU A 534 22.15 3.21 -8.80
C LEU A 534 22.52 2.80 -7.38
N ALA A 535 23.02 3.74 -6.59
CA ALA A 535 23.26 3.55 -5.16
C ALA A 535 22.63 4.68 -4.35
N ARG A 536 22.06 4.36 -3.18
CA ARG A 536 21.48 5.35 -2.24
C ARG A 536 21.86 5.00 -0.81
N ALA A 537 22.12 6.02 -0.02
CA ALA A 537 22.53 5.90 1.39
C ALA A 537 23.63 4.85 1.62
N GLY A 538 24.50 4.66 0.63
CA GLY A 538 25.63 3.72 0.65
C GLY A 538 25.28 2.24 0.45
N VAL A 539 24.12 1.97 -0.12
CA VAL A 539 23.67 0.65 -0.55
C VAL A 539 23.49 0.66 -2.06
N LEU A 540 23.98 -0.39 -2.73
CA LEU A 540 23.75 -0.62 -4.16
C LEU A 540 22.34 -1.15 -4.36
N LEU A 541 21.53 -0.46 -5.16
CA LEU A 541 20.14 -0.82 -5.43
C LEU A 541 19.97 -1.55 -6.76
N ALA A 542 20.63 -1.10 -7.82
CA ALA A 542 20.58 -1.74 -9.12
C ALA A 542 21.80 -1.37 -9.98
N THR A 543 22.05 -2.17 -11.01
CA THR A 543 23.10 -1.97 -12.02
C THR A 543 22.60 -2.34 -13.39
N LEU A 544 23.03 -1.61 -14.41
CA LEU A 544 22.88 -1.97 -15.83
C LEU A 544 24.25 -2.40 -16.37
N HIS A 545 24.30 -3.57 -16.99
CA HIS A 545 25.53 -4.16 -17.51
C HIS A 545 25.41 -4.36 -19.03
N ALA A 546 26.53 -4.22 -19.74
CA ALA A 546 26.67 -4.64 -21.13
C ALA A 546 27.05 -6.12 -21.22
N LYS A 547 26.85 -6.71 -22.39
CA LYS A 547 27.35 -8.06 -22.69
C LYS A 547 28.86 -8.10 -22.50
N PRO A 548 29.39 -9.10 -21.81
CA PRO A 548 30.82 -9.30 -21.59
C PRO A 548 31.63 -9.49 -22.86
#